data_8a356eb88cc1fe33ba3de0cef8088800
#
_entry.id   8a356eb88cc1fe33ba3de0cef8088800
#
_cell.length_a   1.000
_cell.length_b   1.000
_cell.length_c   1.000
_cell.angle_alpha   90.00
_cell.angle_beta   90.00
_cell.angle_gamma   90.00
#
_symmetry.space_group_name_H-M   'P 1'
#
loop_
_entity.id
_entity.type
_entity.pdbx_description
1 polymer ?
#
loop_
_entity_poly.entity_id
_entity_poly.type
_entity_poly.pdbx_seq_one_letter_code
_entity_poly.pdbx_strand_id
1 'polypeptide(L)'
;MELLKLAGPMPKRGEVRIFFGLEPRYSAIAVAGLGSEGLSYESYEIIDEAKEAIRVAAATGCKALQNMETSRIYVESFGHAESAAEGASMTIWLNQELKAREQHVLVPQLAMHVERGIDSDFEGWKIGLQKAAAQNLARQLMETPANLMTPTLFAQNVVNVLCKSGVNCEIKVRGWAESQQMHSFLSVARGSCEPPIFMELSYYGADREDRPIVLIGQGNTFDSGGTCIKPCDDLMNMRGDMAGAACVVAACRAIAALELPVNIRGLIPLCEHMIGYNALRPGDIITAMNGKSIEVEDTSNEGPLVLVDALLYAQNYWPKFIVDVSTMSPQMLEGFGKSCSGVFTNSEALWEMMKNASIHTGDRVWRLPLWNYFSDQIKSSPTVDIQNIGRGHGGDTCKSAALLREFVPCGDWLHMDTFNVMTTNGEDYPYLRRGMAGRPTRTLIEFIAQHVCQTKQCGQKKPPRC
;
A
#
# COMPACT_ATOMS: atom_id res chain seq x y z
N MET A 1 14.52 38.71 1.77
CA MET A 1 13.23 39.28 1.38
C MET A 1 13.34 40.17 0.09
N GLU A 2 14.28 41.11 -0.03
CA GLU A 2 14.39 41.94 -1.24
C GLU A 2 14.68 41.15 -2.50
N LEU A 3 15.63 40.20 -2.49
CA LEU A 3 15.93 39.34 -3.65
C LEU A 3 14.75 38.50 -4.09
N LEU A 4 13.91 38.03 -3.15
CA LEU A 4 12.68 37.30 -3.48
C LEU A 4 11.67 38.20 -4.23
N LYS A 5 11.53 39.46 -3.81
CA LYS A 5 10.65 40.41 -4.47
C LYS A 5 11.16 40.81 -5.87
N LEU A 6 12.49 40.95 -6.01
CA LEU A 6 13.11 41.24 -7.31
C LEU A 6 12.99 40.06 -8.30
N ALA A 7 12.94 38.83 -7.80
CA ALA A 7 12.78 37.63 -8.63
C ALA A 7 11.35 37.40 -9.16
N GLY A 8 10.42 38.35 -8.90
CA GLY A 8 9.03 38.29 -9.36
C GLY A 8 8.03 37.84 -8.29
N PRO A 9 6.76 37.49 -8.67
CA PRO A 9 5.72 37.11 -7.71
C PRO A 9 6.12 35.84 -6.95
N MET A 10 5.63 35.71 -5.70
CA MET A 10 5.93 34.54 -4.86
C MET A 10 5.56 33.23 -5.57
N PRO A 11 6.36 32.14 -5.40
CA PRO A 11 6.04 30.85 -5.98
C PRO A 11 4.69 30.34 -5.49
N LYS A 12 3.86 29.83 -6.39
CA LYS A 12 2.62 29.14 -6.05
C LYS A 12 2.91 27.73 -5.52
N ARG A 13 1.92 27.08 -4.92
CA ARG A 13 2.01 25.67 -4.53
C ARG A 13 2.50 24.81 -5.71
N GLY A 14 3.54 24.02 -5.48
CA GLY A 14 4.18 23.19 -6.52
C GLY A 14 5.22 23.92 -7.37
N GLU A 15 5.37 25.24 -7.23
CA GLU A 15 6.45 26.00 -7.87
C GLU A 15 7.65 26.17 -6.95
N VAL A 16 8.85 26.23 -7.53
CA VAL A 16 10.11 26.42 -6.80
C VAL A 16 11.01 27.39 -7.54
N ARG A 17 11.77 28.18 -6.79
CA ARG A 17 12.86 29.02 -7.32
C ARG A 17 14.15 28.72 -6.58
N ILE A 18 15.23 28.69 -7.31
CA ILE A 18 16.58 28.45 -6.77
C ILE A 18 17.32 29.76 -6.71
N PHE A 19 17.93 30.03 -5.57
CA PHE A 19 18.77 31.19 -5.31
C PHE A 19 20.17 30.75 -4.91
N PHE A 20 21.16 31.45 -5.40
CA PHE A 20 22.57 31.25 -5.07
C PHE A 20 23.07 32.42 -4.22
N GLY A 21 23.96 32.14 -3.28
CA GLY A 21 24.61 33.20 -2.48
C GLY A 21 23.69 33.95 -1.52
N LEU A 22 22.49 33.46 -1.20
CA LEU A 22 21.60 34.06 -0.20
C LEU A 22 22.16 33.93 1.21
N GLU A 23 22.79 32.80 1.51
CA GLU A 23 23.42 32.54 2.79
C GLU A 23 24.77 31.82 2.58
N PRO A 24 25.85 32.26 3.26
CA PRO A 24 27.19 31.71 3.05
C PRO A 24 27.32 30.21 3.37
N ARG A 25 26.42 29.66 4.21
CA ARG A 25 26.43 28.23 4.59
C ARG A 25 25.92 27.30 3.51
N TYR A 26 25.12 27.80 2.56
CA TYR A 26 24.46 27.00 1.54
C TYR A 26 24.82 27.48 0.13
N SER A 27 25.25 26.59 -0.73
CA SER A 27 25.58 26.90 -2.13
C SER A 27 24.34 27.31 -2.93
N ALA A 28 23.19 26.71 -2.62
CA ALA A 28 21.90 27.01 -3.23
C ALA A 28 20.77 26.86 -2.23
N ILE A 29 19.73 27.67 -2.36
CA ILE A 29 18.51 27.63 -1.57
C ILE A 29 17.31 27.50 -2.53
N ALA A 30 16.51 26.46 -2.37
CA ALA A 30 15.25 26.28 -3.08
C ALA A 30 14.11 26.87 -2.24
N VAL A 31 13.43 27.87 -2.77
CA VAL A 31 12.24 28.49 -2.16
C VAL A 31 11.01 27.92 -2.84
N ALA A 32 10.25 27.10 -2.13
CA ALA A 32 9.04 26.45 -2.62
C ALA A 32 7.77 27.13 -2.08
N GLY A 33 6.73 27.18 -2.90
CA GLY A 33 5.44 27.76 -2.52
C GLY A 33 4.61 26.78 -1.72
N LEU A 34 4.10 27.21 -0.56
CA LEU A 34 3.17 26.44 0.28
C LEU A 34 1.70 26.64 -0.11
N GLY A 35 1.39 27.67 -0.88
CA GLY A 35 0.01 28.08 -1.20
C GLY A 35 -0.54 29.11 -0.23
N SER A 36 -1.85 29.07 0.02
CA SER A 36 -2.55 30.05 0.86
C SER A 36 -2.24 29.87 2.34
N GLU A 37 -2.29 30.96 3.11
CA GLU A 37 -2.25 30.89 4.57
C GLU A 37 -3.54 30.30 5.13
N GLY A 38 -3.44 29.61 6.29
CA GLY A 38 -4.59 29.05 7.01
C GLY A 38 -5.16 27.78 6.41
N LEU A 39 -4.39 27.05 5.57
CA LEU A 39 -4.78 25.72 5.10
C LEU A 39 -5.00 24.77 6.29
N SER A 40 -6.05 23.95 6.21
CA SER A 40 -6.41 22.94 7.22
C SER A 40 -7.12 21.77 6.55
N TYR A 41 -7.86 20.98 7.30
CA TYR A 41 -8.71 19.95 6.74
C TYR A 41 -9.78 20.54 5.81
N GLU A 42 -9.85 20.03 4.59
CA GLU A 42 -10.85 20.39 3.58
C GLU A 42 -11.84 19.22 3.41
N SER A 43 -13.11 19.50 3.72
CA SER A 43 -14.16 18.47 3.77
C SER A 43 -14.57 17.91 2.41
N TYR A 44 -14.49 18.71 1.33
CA TYR A 44 -14.76 18.24 -0.04
C TYR A 44 -13.62 17.41 -0.59
N GLU A 45 -12.38 17.79 -0.29
CA GLU A 45 -11.18 17.09 -0.73
C GLU A 45 -10.85 15.88 0.16
N ILE A 46 -11.42 15.83 1.36
CA ILE A 46 -11.16 14.77 2.36
C ILE A 46 -9.65 14.61 2.60
N ILE A 47 -8.96 15.72 2.78
CA ILE A 47 -7.51 15.81 2.94
C ILE A 47 -7.15 16.92 3.92
N ASP A 48 -6.03 16.76 4.60
CA ASP A 48 -5.37 17.85 5.34
C ASP A 48 -4.50 18.64 4.35
N GLU A 49 -5.04 19.74 3.83
CA GLU A 49 -4.39 20.57 2.82
C GLU A 49 -3.09 21.21 3.31
N ALA A 50 -2.96 21.48 4.62
CA ALA A 50 -1.72 22.02 5.17
C ALA A 50 -0.59 20.99 5.08
N LYS A 51 -0.84 19.76 5.50
CA LYS A 51 0.14 18.67 5.42
C LYS A 51 0.50 18.33 3.98
N GLU A 52 -0.49 18.33 3.09
CA GLU A 52 -0.25 18.05 1.68
C GLU A 52 0.54 19.17 1.00
N ALA A 53 0.28 20.43 1.33
CA ALA A 53 1.07 21.57 0.84
C ALA A 53 2.54 21.47 1.26
N ILE A 54 2.80 21.03 2.50
CA ILE A 54 4.16 20.79 3.01
C ILE A 54 4.84 19.64 2.24
N ARG A 55 4.15 18.51 1.99
CA ARG A 55 4.70 17.41 1.19
C ARG A 55 5.10 17.89 -0.20
N VAL A 56 4.22 18.63 -0.85
CA VAL A 56 4.44 19.17 -2.20
C VAL A 56 5.61 20.15 -2.21
N ALA A 57 5.69 21.09 -1.25
CA ALA A 57 6.76 22.07 -1.18
C ALA A 57 8.13 21.41 -0.94
N ALA A 58 8.22 20.48 0.02
CA ALA A 58 9.43 19.71 0.30
C ALA A 58 9.86 18.90 -0.93
N ALA A 59 8.91 18.24 -1.60
CA ALA A 59 9.18 17.45 -2.80
C ALA A 59 9.72 18.30 -3.95
N THR A 60 9.04 19.38 -4.29
CA THR A 60 9.44 20.22 -5.44
C THR A 60 10.80 20.88 -5.20
N GLY A 61 11.06 21.34 -3.97
CA GLY A 61 12.37 21.86 -3.58
C GLY A 61 13.48 20.84 -3.68
N CYS A 62 13.28 19.65 -3.10
CA CYS A 62 14.26 18.56 -3.13
C CYS A 62 14.51 18.04 -4.55
N LYS A 63 13.47 17.90 -5.39
CA LYS A 63 13.61 17.51 -6.80
C LYS A 63 14.44 18.52 -7.59
N ALA A 64 14.22 19.81 -7.39
CA ALA A 64 14.97 20.85 -8.05
C ALA A 64 16.46 20.84 -7.67
N LEU A 65 16.77 20.66 -6.38
CA LEU A 65 18.14 20.56 -5.89
C LEU A 65 18.81 19.24 -6.34
N GLN A 66 18.08 18.12 -6.37
CA GLN A 66 18.60 16.87 -6.90
C GLN A 66 19.00 16.98 -8.38
N ASN A 67 18.22 17.69 -9.19
CA ASN A 67 18.56 17.94 -10.61
C ASN A 67 19.84 18.77 -10.78
N MET A 68 20.32 19.40 -9.71
CA MET A 68 21.60 20.12 -9.67
C MET A 68 22.74 19.25 -9.09
N GLU A 69 22.51 17.94 -8.98
CA GLU A 69 23.51 16.98 -8.46
C GLU A 69 23.98 17.29 -7.04
N THR A 70 23.11 17.86 -6.22
CA THR A 70 23.42 18.22 -4.82
C THR A 70 23.59 16.94 -3.99
N SER A 71 24.69 16.84 -3.24
CA SER A 71 24.97 15.65 -2.41
C SER A 71 24.24 15.62 -1.06
N ARG A 72 23.84 16.79 -0.53
CA ARG A 72 23.12 16.91 0.74
C ARG A 72 22.11 18.03 0.70
N ILE A 73 20.90 17.76 1.18
CA ILE A 73 19.81 18.73 1.24
C ILE A 73 19.33 18.84 2.70
N TYR A 74 19.26 20.07 3.19
CA TYR A 74 18.63 20.42 4.44
C TYR A 74 17.20 20.89 4.16
N VAL A 75 16.22 20.24 4.77
CA VAL A 75 14.78 20.46 4.49
C VAL A 75 14.15 21.15 5.70
N GLU A 76 13.47 22.26 5.46
CA GLU A 76 12.66 22.94 6.45
C GLU A 76 11.43 22.11 6.82
N SER A 77 11.04 22.12 8.11
CA SER A 77 9.86 21.37 8.59
C SER A 77 8.53 21.99 8.17
N PHE A 78 8.50 23.27 7.89
CA PHE A 78 7.30 24.03 7.56
C PHE A 78 6.17 23.91 8.61
N GLY A 79 6.53 23.60 9.86
CA GLY A 79 5.57 23.35 10.94
C GLY A 79 5.02 21.94 11.04
N HIS A 80 5.38 21.02 10.14
CA HIS A 80 5.02 19.60 10.21
C HIS A 80 6.14 18.71 9.62
N ALA A 81 7.09 18.34 10.48
CA ALA A 81 8.32 17.66 10.08
C ALA A 81 8.08 16.29 9.39
N GLU A 82 7.06 15.55 9.82
CA GLU A 82 6.67 14.28 9.22
C GLU A 82 6.32 14.45 7.74
N SER A 83 5.42 15.38 7.41
CA SER A 83 5.02 15.63 6.02
C SER A 83 6.18 16.13 5.15
N ALA A 84 7.05 16.98 5.71
CA ALA A 84 8.24 17.44 5.00
C ALA A 84 9.20 16.29 4.68
N ALA A 85 9.44 15.40 5.65
CA ALA A 85 10.27 14.20 5.45
C ALA A 85 9.68 13.25 4.41
N GLU A 86 8.35 13.02 4.46
CA GLU A 86 7.65 12.20 3.47
C GLU A 86 7.84 12.75 2.05
N GLY A 87 7.50 14.02 1.82
CA GLY A 87 7.61 14.66 0.52
C GLY A 87 9.04 14.65 -0.02
N ALA A 88 10.01 15.04 0.80
CA ALA A 88 11.42 15.06 0.44
C ALA A 88 11.95 13.66 0.07
N SER A 89 11.71 12.66 0.94
CA SER A 89 12.28 11.32 0.77
C SER A 89 11.66 10.57 -0.41
N MET A 90 10.34 10.68 -0.62
CA MET A 90 9.68 10.00 -1.75
C MET A 90 10.09 10.56 -3.10
N THR A 91 10.30 11.88 -3.21
CA THR A 91 10.60 12.52 -4.49
C THR A 91 12.02 12.27 -4.98
N ILE A 92 13.02 12.16 -4.06
CA ILE A 92 14.41 11.92 -4.45
C ILE A 92 14.70 10.46 -4.78
N TRP A 93 13.82 9.55 -4.37
CA TRP A 93 13.97 8.13 -4.63
C TRP A 93 13.76 7.81 -6.13
N LEU A 94 14.63 6.97 -6.68
CA LEU A 94 14.60 6.52 -8.05
C LEU A 94 14.82 5.02 -8.09
N ASN A 95 14.02 4.31 -8.87
CA ASN A 95 14.34 2.94 -9.25
C ASN A 95 15.33 2.97 -10.42
N GLN A 96 16.60 2.74 -10.15
CA GLN A 96 17.66 2.82 -11.15
C GLN A 96 18.62 1.63 -11.11
N GLU A 97 18.31 0.59 -10.35
CA GLU A 97 19.18 -0.58 -10.17
C GLU A 97 19.46 -1.34 -11.49
N LEU A 98 18.53 -1.25 -12.44
CA LEU A 98 18.65 -1.88 -13.76
C LEU A 98 19.31 -0.99 -14.81
N LYS A 99 19.69 0.25 -14.47
CA LYS A 99 20.43 1.13 -15.36
C LYS A 99 21.94 0.90 -15.25
N ALA A 100 22.66 1.21 -16.31
CA ALA A 100 24.12 1.27 -16.24
C ALA A 100 24.55 2.31 -15.19
N ARG A 101 25.62 2.02 -14.45
CA ARG A 101 26.06 2.86 -13.31
C ARG A 101 26.35 4.31 -13.71
N GLU A 102 26.83 4.53 -14.92
CA GLU A 102 27.13 5.85 -15.48
C GLU A 102 25.87 6.71 -15.71
N GLN A 103 24.70 6.07 -15.72
CA GLN A 103 23.40 6.73 -15.87
C GLN A 103 22.67 6.93 -14.53
N HIS A 104 23.29 6.53 -13.42
CA HIS A 104 22.69 6.71 -12.11
C HIS A 104 22.67 8.18 -11.72
N VAL A 105 21.51 8.66 -11.34
CA VAL A 105 21.32 10.00 -10.76
C VAL A 105 21.72 9.95 -9.29
N LEU A 106 22.46 10.96 -8.84
CA LEU A 106 22.84 11.08 -7.44
C LEU A 106 21.59 11.22 -6.56
N VAL A 107 21.50 10.38 -5.54
CA VAL A 107 20.46 10.49 -4.51
C VAL A 107 21.04 11.27 -3.31
N PRO A 108 20.58 12.49 -3.05
CA PRO A 108 21.12 13.32 -1.98
C PRO A 108 20.80 12.76 -0.60
N GLN A 109 21.69 13.01 0.37
CA GLN A 109 21.41 12.79 1.77
C GLN A 109 20.45 13.88 2.29
N LEU A 110 19.40 13.47 2.98
CA LEU A 110 18.43 14.39 3.60
C LEU A 110 18.76 14.61 5.08
N ALA A 111 18.63 15.85 5.52
CA ALA A 111 18.66 16.22 6.91
C ALA A 111 17.58 17.30 7.17
N MET A 112 17.01 17.29 8.36
CA MET A 112 16.10 18.38 8.75
C MET A 112 16.92 19.65 8.99
N HIS A 113 16.46 20.79 8.47
CA HIS A 113 17.02 22.10 8.80
C HIS A 113 16.63 22.46 10.22
N VAL A 114 17.61 22.90 11.01
CA VAL A 114 17.41 23.30 12.41
C VAL A 114 17.85 24.74 12.57
N GLU A 115 16.92 25.60 12.92
CA GLU A 115 17.22 26.98 13.28
C GLU A 115 17.54 27.09 14.78
N ARG A 116 18.55 27.91 15.11
CA ARG A 116 18.97 28.09 16.52
C ARG A 116 17.82 28.73 17.34
N GLY A 117 17.43 28.05 18.43
CA GLY A 117 16.40 28.55 19.35
C GLY A 117 14.97 28.18 19.03
N ILE A 118 14.75 27.40 17.96
CA ILE A 118 13.45 26.82 17.63
C ILE A 118 13.45 25.34 18.04
N ASP A 119 12.42 24.92 18.76
CA ASP A 119 12.20 23.51 19.07
C ASP A 119 11.92 22.75 17.78
N SER A 120 12.69 21.70 17.54
CA SER A 120 12.66 20.97 16.28
C SER A 120 12.04 19.59 16.47
N ASP A 121 10.98 19.28 15.73
CA ASP A 121 10.27 17.99 15.76
C ASP A 121 11.08 16.89 15.05
N PHE A 122 12.16 16.43 15.69
CA PHE A 122 12.98 15.33 15.19
C PHE A 122 12.24 14.00 15.16
N GLU A 123 11.28 13.79 16.05
CA GLU A 123 10.52 12.55 16.08
C GLU A 123 9.56 12.47 14.90
N GLY A 124 8.82 13.55 14.63
CA GLY A 124 7.99 13.63 13.42
C GLY A 124 8.82 13.46 12.14
N TRP A 125 10.03 14.05 12.08
CA TRP A 125 10.95 13.86 10.96
C TRP A 125 11.32 12.39 10.76
N LYS A 126 11.66 11.66 11.84
CA LYS A 126 11.97 10.22 11.78
C LYS A 126 10.77 9.41 11.32
N ILE A 127 9.58 9.68 11.87
CA ILE A 127 8.34 9.00 11.47
C ILE A 127 8.12 9.16 9.97
N GLY A 128 8.20 10.39 9.45
CA GLY A 128 8.05 10.67 8.04
C GLY A 128 9.07 9.94 7.16
N LEU A 129 10.34 9.89 7.57
CA LEU A 129 11.38 9.11 6.87
C LEU A 129 11.06 7.62 6.84
N GLN A 130 10.56 7.02 7.93
CA GLN A 130 10.20 5.59 7.96
C GLN A 130 8.99 5.29 7.08
N LYS A 131 7.95 6.14 7.10
CA LYS A 131 6.78 6.02 6.21
C LYS A 131 7.18 6.14 4.74
N ALA A 132 8.00 7.11 4.39
CA ALA A 132 8.50 7.30 3.02
C ALA A 132 9.39 6.11 2.57
N ALA A 133 10.28 5.64 3.43
CA ALA A 133 11.13 4.48 3.14
C ALA A 133 10.29 3.21 2.91
N ALA A 134 9.19 3.03 3.66
CA ALA A 134 8.26 1.94 3.44
C ALA A 134 7.56 2.05 2.08
N GLN A 135 7.02 3.23 1.74
CA GLN A 135 6.38 3.40 0.43
C GLN A 135 7.39 3.22 -0.71
N ASN A 136 8.64 3.68 -0.57
CA ASN A 136 9.68 3.45 -1.56
C ASN A 136 10.06 1.97 -1.68
N LEU A 137 10.05 1.20 -0.59
CA LEU A 137 10.22 -0.25 -0.62
C LEU A 137 9.07 -0.93 -1.41
N ALA A 138 7.82 -0.56 -1.15
CA ALA A 138 6.69 -1.07 -1.92
C ALA A 138 6.84 -0.74 -3.41
N ARG A 139 7.22 0.50 -3.76
CA ARG A 139 7.51 0.92 -5.14
C ARG A 139 8.60 0.07 -5.78
N GLN A 140 9.70 -0.20 -5.06
CA GLN A 140 10.81 -1.02 -5.53
C GLN A 140 10.36 -2.45 -5.86
N LEU A 141 9.62 -3.08 -4.94
CA LEU A 141 9.11 -4.43 -5.14
C LEU A 141 8.19 -4.51 -6.37
N MET A 142 7.27 -3.56 -6.50
CA MET A 142 6.30 -3.49 -7.59
C MET A 142 6.94 -3.12 -8.95
N GLU A 143 7.98 -2.27 -8.95
CA GLU A 143 8.64 -1.80 -10.19
C GLU A 143 9.58 -2.83 -10.77
N THR A 144 10.07 -3.76 -9.95
CA THR A 144 10.99 -4.81 -10.40
C THR A 144 10.28 -5.74 -11.40
N PRO A 145 10.86 -5.97 -12.59
CA PRO A 145 10.26 -6.83 -13.61
C PRO A 145 9.99 -8.25 -13.10
N ALA A 146 8.92 -8.88 -13.60
CA ALA A 146 8.45 -10.18 -13.11
C ALA A 146 9.51 -11.30 -13.17
N ASN A 147 10.36 -11.29 -14.19
CA ASN A 147 11.48 -12.25 -14.29
C ASN A 147 12.56 -12.09 -13.20
N LEU A 148 12.58 -10.93 -12.52
CA LEU A 148 13.47 -10.63 -11.40
C LEU A 148 12.70 -10.55 -10.05
N MET A 149 11.39 -10.80 -10.10
CA MET A 149 10.52 -10.76 -8.93
C MET A 149 9.51 -11.92 -8.94
N THR A 150 10.00 -13.14 -9.21
CA THR A 150 9.20 -14.37 -9.08
C THR A 150 8.76 -14.59 -7.63
N PRO A 151 7.79 -15.45 -7.32
CA PRO A 151 7.40 -15.74 -5.94
C PRO A 151 8.57 -16.05 -5.01
N THR A 152 9.53 -16.84 -5.51
CA THR A 152 10.76 -17.19 -4.77
C THR A 152 11.66 -15.97 -4.54
N LEU A 153 11.89 -15.15 -5.55
CA LEU A 153 12.73 -13.96 -5.44
C LEU A 153 12.07 -12.88 -4.58
N PHE A 154 10.76 -12.72 -4.67
CA PHE A 154 10.01 -11.85 -3.77
C PHE A 154 10.22 -12.27 -2.30
N ALA A 155 10.01 -13.55 -2.00
CA ALA A 155 10.19 -14.08 -0.65
C ALA A 155 11.62 -13.87 -0.12
N GLN A 156 12.64 -14.09 -0.95
CA GLN A 156 14.04 -13.83 -0.59
C GLN A 156 14.32 -12.35 -0.31
N ASN A 157 13.82 -11.45 -1.17
CA ASN A 157 13.96 -10.00 -0.97
C ASN A 157 13.30 -9.56 0.35
N VAL A 158 12.09 -10.05 0.63
CA VAL A 158 11.35 -9.74 1.86
C VAL A 158 12.13 -10.21 3.10
N VAL A 159 12.63 -11.44 3.11
CA VAL A 159 13.45 -11.96 4.22
C VAL A 159 14.67 -11.07 4.44
N ASN A 160 15.41 -10.72 3.38
CA ASN A 160 16.60 -9.87 3.48
C ASN A 160 16.31 -8.47 4.08
N VAL A 161 15.15 -7.90 3.76
CA VAL A 161 14.73 -6.59 4.26
C VAL A 161 14.22 -6.66 5.69
N LEU A 162 13.39 -7.66 6.01
CA LEU A 162 12.68 -7.74 7.29
C LEU A 162 13.51 -8.36 8.42
N CYS A 163 14.47 -9.26 8.12
CA CYS A 163 15.35 -9.86 9.15
C CYS A 163 16.06 -8.81 10.02
N LYS A 164 16.35 -7.63 9.46
CA LYS A 164 17.01 -6.53 10.18
C LYS A 164 16.05 -5.64 10.95
N SER A 165 14.74 -5.83 10.78
CA SER A 165 13.70 -4.96 11.32
C SER A 165 12.93 -5.57 12.50
N GLY A 166 13.34 -6.76 12.98
CA GLY A 166 12.65 -7.43 14.10
C GLY A 166 11.33 -8.12 13.69
N VAL A 167 11.07 -8.28 12.40
CA VAL A 167 9.94 -9.05 11.87
C VAL A 167 10.42 -10.45 11.53
N ASN A 168 9.78 -11.46 12.11
CA ASN A 168 10.05 -12.85 11.76
C ASN A 168 9.32 -13.22 10.46
N CYS A 169 10.00 -13.95 9.58
CA CYS A 169 9.47 -14.39 8.29
C CYS A 169 9.51 -15.91 8.21
N GLU A 170 8.39 -16.55 7.94
CA GLU A 170 8.28 -17.97 7.67
C GLU A 170 7.84 -18.20 6.22
N ILE A 171 8.55 -19.08 5.53
CA ILE A 171 8.26 -19.42 4.13
C ILE A 171 7.63 -20.82 4.11
N LYS A 172 6.39 -20.89 3.64
CA LYS A 172 5.66 -22.14 3.46
C LYS A 172 5.61 -22.48 1.97
N VAL A 173 6.06 -23.67 1.62
CA VAL A 173 6.11 -24.16 0.25
C VAL A 173 4.79 -24.82 -0.17
N ARG A 174 4.63 -25.11 -1.46
CA ARG A 174 3.44 -25.72 -2.05
C ARG A 174 2.88 -26.88 -1.26
N GLY A 175 3.70 -27.86 -0.85
CA GLY A 175 3.24 -29.05 -0.10
C GLY A 175 2.61 -28.69 1.25
N TRP A 176 3.04 -27.61 1.90
CA TRP A 176 2.38 -27.10 3.08
C TRP A 176 0.99 -26.52 2.74
N ALA A 177 0.87 -25.70 1.69
CA ALA A 177 -0.42 -25.16 1.26
C ALA A 177 -1.40 -26.27 0.86
N GLU A 178 -0.92 -27.33 0.22
CA GLU A 178 -1.70 -28.54 -0.07
C GLU A 178 -2.18 -29.22 1.22
N SER A 179 -1.33 -29.34 2.24
CA SER A 179 -1.70 -29.91 3.55
C SER A 179 -2.74 -29.07 4.30
N GLN A 180 -2.78 -27.76 4.04
CA GLN A 180 -3.79 -26.83 4.56
C GLN A 180 -5.06 -26.78 3.69
N GLN A 181 -5.11 -27.53 2.60
CA GLN A 181 -6.24 -27.52 1.64
C GLN A 181 -6.50 -26.14 1.00
N MET A 182 -5.46 -25.33 0.78
CA MET A 182 -5.53 -24.01 0.13
C MET A 182 -5.72 -24.14 -1.37
N HIS A 183 -6.80 -24.82 -1.80
CA HIS A 183 -6.99 -25.15 -3.22
C HIS A 183 -7.34 -23.94 -4.08
N SER A 184 -7.98 -22.89 -3.51
CA SER A 184 -8.27 -21.67 -4.23
C SER A 184 -6.97 -20.96 -4.62
N PHE A 185 -6.09 -20.71 -3.68
CA PHE A 185 -4.75 -20.14 -3.91
C PHE A 185 -3.93 -20.98 -4.90
N LEU A 186 -3.86 -22.29 -4.67
CA LEU A 186 -3.07 -23.20 -5.52
C LEU A 186 -3.61 -23.32 -6.95
N SER A 187 -4.92 -23.10 -7.16
CA SER A 187 -5.53 -23.18 -8.49
C SER A 187 -5.04 -22.08 -9.41
N VAL A 188 -4.82 -20.87 -8.89
CA VAL A 188 -4.29 -19.72 -9.65
C VAL A 188 -2.84 -19.98 -10.09
N ALA A 189 -2.05 -20.60 -9.22
CA ALA A 189 -0.64 -20.92 -9.48
C ALA A 189 -0.41 -22.02 -10.51
N ARG A 190 -1.45 -22.78 -10.89
CA ARG A 190 -1.32 -24.01 -11.72
C ARG A 190 -0.74 -23.77 -13.11
N GLY A 191 -0.91 -22.56 -13.66
CA GLY A 191 -0.43 -22.22 -15.01
C GLY A 191 1.06 -21.94 -15.10
N SER A 192 1.71 -21.62 -13.97
CA SER A 192 3.13 -21.28 -13.93
C SER A 192 4.01 -22.47 -13.53
N CYS A 193 5.27 -22.43 -13.97
CA CYS A 193 6.33 -23.32 -13.48
C CYS A 193 6.96 -22.81 -12.16
N GLU A 194 6.74 -21.52 -11.82
CA GLU A 194 7.23 -20.95 -10.56
C GLU A 194 6.45 -21.53 -9.39
N PRO A 195 7.13 -22.00 -8.33
CA PRO A 195 6.45 -22.58 -7.18
C PRO A 195 5.70 -21.50 -6.38
N PRO A 196 4.42 -21.75 -6.04
CA PRO A 196 3.71 -20.87 -5.12
C PRO A 196 4.32 -20.92 -3.72
N ILE A 197 4.33 -19.78 -3.05
CA ILE A 197 4.86 -19.63 -1.69
C ILE A 197 3.80 -18.93 -0.84
N PHE A 198 3.57 -19.43 0.37
CA PHE A 198 2.78 -18.72 1.36
C PHE A 198 3.73 -18.20 2.44
N MET A 199 3.84 -16.86 2.55
CA MET A 199 4.68 -16.24 3.58
C MET A 199 3.86 -15.82 4.78
N GLU A 200 4.39 -16.08 5.96
CA GLU A 200 3.89 -15.56 7.22
C GLU A 200 4.91 -14.59 7.82
N LEU A 201 4.43 -13.40 8.16
CA LEU A 201 5.20 -12.37 8.85
C LEU A 201 4.68 -12.22 10.27
N SER A 202 5.58 -12.08 11.24
CA SER A 202 5.21 -11.92 12.64
C SER A 202 6.01 -10.80 13.27
N TYR A 203 5.29 -9.81 13.82
CA TYR A 203 5.86 -8.77 14.65
C TYR A 203 5.15 -8.75 16.01
N TYR A 204 5.93 -8.67 17.09
CA TYR A 204 5.44 -8.65 18.46
C TYR A 204 5.93 -7.36 19.14
N GLY A 205 5.15 -6.30 19.03
CA GLY A 205 5.38 -5.01 19.68
C GLY A 205 4.61 -4.86 21.01
N ALA A 206 3.69 -5.79 21.31
CA ALA A 206 2.92 -5.87 22.53
C ALA A 206 3.10 -7.25 23.19
N ASP A 207 2.38 -7.52 24.29
CA ASP A 207 2.41 -8.83 24.90
C ASP A 207 2.01 -9.92 23.91
N ARG A 208 2.71 -11.07 23.96
CA ARG A 208 2.46 -12.18 23.02
C ARG A 208 1.06 -12.76 23.12
N GLU A 209 0.41 -12.62 24.26
CA GLU A 209 -0.98 -13.04 24.50
C GLU A 209 -2.01 -12.06 23.87
N ASP A 210 -1.58 -10.85 23.51
CA ASP A 210 -2.45 -9.89 22.85
C ASP A 210 -2.79 -10.36 21.44
N ARG A 211 -4.08 -10.36 21.13
CA ARG A 211 -4.60 -10.72 19.80
C ARG A 211 -3.96 -9.84 18.73
N PRO A 212 -3.41 -10.43 17.65
CA PRO A 212 -2.79 -9.66 16.59
C PRO A 212 -3.82 -8.97 15.69
N ILE A 213 -3.36 -7.98 14.95
CA ILE A 213 -4.01 -7.52 13.72
C ILE A 213 -3.45 -8.38 12.58
N VAL A 214 -4.32 -8.87 11.71
CA VAL A 214 -3.89 -9.62 10.52
C VAL A 214 -3.93 -8.71 9.30
N LEU A 215 -2.82 -8.62 8.60
CA LEU A 215 -2.68 -7.92 7.33
C LEU A 215 -2.46 -8.96 6.23
N ILE A 216 -3.31 -8.98 5.21
CA ILE A 216 -3.19 -9.91 4.08
C ILE A 216 -2.86 -9.10 2.83
N GLY A 217 -1.89 -9.55 2.04
CA GLY A 217 -1.50 -8.90 0.80
C GLY A 217 -1.55 -9.84 -0.39
N GLN A 218 -2.33 -9.50 -1.44
CA GLN A 218 -2.29 -10.23 -2.70
C GLN A 218 -0.89 -10.23 -3.29
N GLY A 219 -0.39 -11.40 -3.65
CA GLY A 219 0.98 -11.60 -4.08
C GLY A 219 1.14 -12.24 -5.45
N ASN A 220 0.30 -11.87 -6.41
CA ASN A 220 0.49 -12.28 -7.81
C ASN A 220 1.67 -11.52 -8.40
N THR A 221 2.83 -12.15 -8.48
CA THR A 221 4.06 -11.52 -8.98
C THR A 221 4.01 -11.16 -10.46
N PHE A 222 3.12 -11.81 -11.19
CA PHE A 222 2.67 -11.43 -12.53
C PHE A 222 1.29 -12.01 -12.79
N ASP A 223 0.40 -11.24 -13.40
CA ASP A 223 -0.93 -11.70 -13.81
C ASP A 223 -1.15 -11.55 -15.32
N SER A 224 -1.13 -12.66 -16.02
CA SER A 224 -1.47 -12.70 -17.45
C SER A 224 -2.97 -12.77 -17.73
N GLY A 225 -3.81 -13.01 -16.71
CA GLY A 225 -5.22 -13.35 -16.83
C GLY A 225 -5.46 -14.86 -16.98
N GLY A 226 -4.43 -15.67 -17.10
CA GLY A 226 -4.55 -17.10 -17.36
C GLY A 226 -5.12 -17.39 -18.75
N THR A 227 -6.08 -18.31 -18.86
CA THR A 227 -6.71 -18.65 -20.13
C THR A 227 -7.61 -17.53 -20.70
N CYS A 228 -8.14 -16.65 -19.85
CA CYS A 228 -8.78 -15.40 -20.23
C CYS A 228 -7.71 -14.28 -20.24
N ILE A 229 -6.83 -14.31 -21.25
CA ILE A 229 -5.67 -13.41 -21.30
C ILE A 229 -6.07 -11.93 -21.28
N LYS A 230 -5.37 -11.14 -20.45
CA LYS A 230 -5.55 -9.69 -20.37
C LYS A 230 -5.09 -8.98 -21.65
N PRO A 231 -5.65 -7.79 -21.98
CA PRO A 231 -5.18 -6.98 -23.11
C PRO A 231 -3.68 -6.67 -23.03
N CYS A 232 -2.99 -6.63 -24.16
CA CYS A 232 -1.55 -6.43 -24.24
C CYS A 232 -1.09 -5.13 -23.57
N ASP A 233 -1.87 -4.05 -23.69
CA ASP A 233 -1.57 -2.74 -23.12
C ASP A 233 -1.54 -2.75 -21.57
N ASP A 234 -2.28 -3.66 -20.97
CA ASP A 234 -2.35 -3.82 -19.50
C ASP A 234 -1.24 -4.71 -18.96
N LEU A 235 -0.80 -5.71 -19.75
CA LEU A 235 0.13 -6.74 -19.29
C LEU A 235 1.43 -6.21 -18.68
N MET A 236 1.99 -5.13 -19.24
CA MET A 236 3.24 -4.56 -18.71
C MET A 236 3.09 -4.05 -17.28
N ASN A 237 1.90 -3.61 -16.89
CA ASN A 237 1.61 -3.13 -15.53
C ASN A 237 1.31 -4.27 -14.56
N MET A 238 1.00 -5.48 -15.05
CA MET A 238 0.63 -6.63 -14.22
C MET A 238 1.79 -7.21 -13.40
N ARG A 239 3.03 -6.72 -13.57
CA ARG A 239 4.11 -6.94 -12.61
C ARG A 239 3.79 -6.31 -11.25
N GLY A 240 2.89 -5.31 -11.21
CA GLY A 240 2.41 -4.64 -10.01
C GLY A 240 1.20 -5.30 -9.36
N ASP A 241 0.69 -6.43 -9.90
CA ASP A 241 -0.45 -7.13 -9.32
C ASP A 241 -0.18 -7.73 -7.92
N MET A 242 1.06 -7.69 -7.50
CA MET A 242 1.50 -7.97 -6.14
C MET A 242 1.56 -6.72 -5.24
N ALA A 243 0.91 -5.63 -5.62
CA ALA A 243 0.91 -4.37 -4.85
C ALA A 243 0.41 -4.57 -3.41
N GLY A 244 -0.59 -5.41 -3.22
CA GLY A 244 -1.09 -5.76 -1.88
C GLY A 244 0.00 -6.35 -1.00
N ALA A 245 0.72 -7.35 -1.50
CA ALA A 245 1.85 -7.97 -0.81
C ALA A 245 2.96 -6.94 -0.51
N ALA A 246 3.33 -6.13 -1.50
CA ALA A 246 4.37 -5.11 -1.35
C ALA A 246 4.00 -4.07 -0.29
N CYS A 247 2.76 -3.59 -0.27
CA CYS A 247 2.27 -2.62 0.72
C CYS A 247 2.23 -3.22 2.14
N VAL A 248 1.77 -4.46 2.29
CA VAL A 248 1.74 -5.14 3.60
C VAL A 248 3.14 -5.40 4.14
N VAL A 249 4.06 -5.90 3.31
CA VAL A 249 5.48 -6.11 3.69
C VAL A 249 6.12 -4.79 4.13
N ALA A 250 5.93 -3.74 3.35
CA ALA A 250 6.49 -2.42 3.63
C ALA A 250 5.89 -1.81 4.90
N ALA A 251 4.59 -1.98 5.13
CA ALA A 251 3.92 -1.54 6.35
C ALA A 251 4.45 -2.31 7.58
N CYS A 252 4.59 -3.64 7.52
CA CYS A 252 5.17 -4.44 8.60
C CYS A 252 6.58 -3.96 8.96
N ARG A 253 7.42 -3.64 7.95
CA ARG A 253 8.75 -3.07 8.18
C ARG A 253 8.69 -1.75 8.96
N ALA A 254 7.81 -0.83 8.53
CA ALA A 254 7.71 0.47 9.18
C ALA A 254 7.13 0.38 10.58
N ILE A 255 6.10 -0.44 10.79
CA ILE A 255 5.49 -0.70 12.10
C ILE A 255 6.56 -1.19 13.10
N ALA A 256 7.41 -2.12 12.67
CA ALA A 256 8.52 -2.61 13.49
C ALA A 256 9.61 -1.56 13.70
N ALA A 257 10.00 -0.80 12.68
CA ALA A 257 11.01 0.26 12.79
C ALA A 257 10.56 1.46 13.65
N LEU A 258 9.24 1.68 13.74
CA LEU A 258 8.61 2.67 14.63
C LEU A 258 8.29 2.11 16.02
N GLU A 259 8.60 0.84 16.25
CA GLU A 259 8.37 0.15 17.54
C GLU A 259 6.93 0.29 18.04
N LEU A 260 5.95 0.23 17.12
CA LEU A 260 4.55 0.37 17.51
C LEU A 260 4.13 -0.78 18.44
N PRO A 261 3.49 -0.49 19.59
CA PRO A 261 3.09 -1.50 20.58
C PRO A 261 1.82 -2.25 20.14
N VAL A 262 1.98 -3.12 19.15
CA VAL A 262 0.93 -3.94 18.54
C VAL A 262 1.52 -5.24 18.01
N ASN A 263 0.75 -6.32 18.06
CA ASN A 263 1.11 -7.57 17.40
C ASN A 263 0.52 -7.61 15.99
N ILE A 264 1.36 -7.93 15.00
CA ILE A 264 0.96 -8.03 13.59
C ILE A 264 1.25 -9.44 13.08
N ARG A 265 0.30 -9.98 12.31
CA ARG A 265 0.49 -11.13 11.42
C ARG A 265 0.30 -10.67 9.98
N GLY A 266 1.32 -10.84 9.16
CA GLY A 266 1.23 -10.64 7.71
C GLY A 266 1.05 -11.98 7.02
N LEU A 267 0.07 -12.11 6.13
CA LEU A 267 -0.16 -13.32 5.32
C LEU A 267 -0.05 -12.94 3.86
N ILE A 268 0.90 -13.56 3.17
CA ILE A 268 1.24 -13.20 1.78
C ILE A 268 1.20 -14.46 0.91
N PRO A 269 0.07 -14.76 0.27
CA PRO A 269 0.00 -15.79 -0.76
C PRO A 269 0.70 -15.29 -2.04
N LEU A 270 1.85 -15.87 -2.37
CA LEU A 270 2.67 -15.52 -3.54
C LEU A 270 2.48 -16.56 -4.64
N CYS A 271 2.09 -16.12 -5.82
CA CYS A 271 2.04 -16.97 -7.00
C CYS A 271 2.29 -16.15 -8.27
N GLU A 272 2.44 -16.83 -9.38
CA GLU A 272 2.47 -16.25 -10.71
C GLU A 272 1.29 -16.82 -11.49
N HIS A 273 0.41 -15.96 -12.02
CA HIS A 273 -0.76 -16.35 -12.78
C HIS A 273 -0.47 -16.33 -14.27
N MET A 274 -0.27 -17.51 -14.84
CA MET A 274 0.20 -17.67 -16.21
C MET A 274 -0.68 -18.63 -17.02
N ILE A 275 -0.59 -18.50 -18.34
CA ILE A 275 -1.08 -19.48 -19.28
C ILE A 275 -0.13 -20.67 -19.28
N GLY A 276 -0.66 -21.86 -19.03
CA GLY A 276 0.10 -23.10 -19.08
C GLY A 276 -0.79 -24.30 -19.35
N TYR A 277 -0.20 -25.46 -19.61
CA TYR A 277 -0.95 -26.68 -19.91
C TYR A 277 -1.90 -27.11 -18.79
N ASN A 278 -1.64 -26.72 -17.55
CA ASN A 278 -2.44 -27.03 -16.36
C ASN A 278 -3.18 -25.81 -15.80
N ALA A 279 -3.23 -24.70 -16.54
CA ALA A 279 -3.88 -23.47 -16.11
C ALA A 279 -5.37 -23.66 -15.83
N LEU A 280 -5.89 -22.82 -14.95
CA LEU A 280 -7.32 -22.72 -14.64
C LEU A 280 -8.11 -22.34 -15.90
N ARG A 281 -9.29 -22.92 -16.06
CA ARG A 281 -10.15 -22.70 -17.25
C ARG A 281 -11.51 -22.16 -16.82
N PRO A 282 -12.16 -21.37 -17.65
CA PRO A 282 -13.57 -21.05 -17.45
C PRO A 282 -14.42 -22.33 -17.32
N GLY A 283 -15.25 -22.38 -16.27
CA GLY A 283 -16.07 -23.54 -15.93
C GLY A 283 -15.39 -24.50 -14.93
N ASP A 284 -14.10 -24.33 -14.60
CA ASP A 284 -13.47 -25.12 -13.54
C ASP A 284 -14.12 -24.77 -12.18
N ILE A 285 -14.33 -25.79 -11.34
CA ILE A 285 -14.84 -25.64 -9.98
C ILE A 285 -13.70 -25.93 -9.01
N ILE A 286 -13.48 -25.00 -8.09
CA ILE A 286 -12.50 -25.12 -7.01
C ILE A 286 -13.21 -25.17 -5.65
N THR A 287 -12.61 -25.87 -4.70
CA THR A 287 -13.12 -25.96 -3.33
C THR A 287 -12.18 -25.23 -2.39
N ALA A 288 -12.68 -24.21 -1.70
CA ALA A 288 -11.91 -23.47 -0.70
C ALA A 288 -11.68 -24.31 0.60
N MET A 289 -10.79 -23.85 1.47
CA MET A 289 -10.45 -24.54 2.74
C MET A 289 -11.67 -24.86 3.61
N ASN A 290 -12.75 -24.08 3.55
CA ASN A 290 -13.99 -24.30 4.30
C ASN A 290 -15.00 -25.24 3.61
N GLY A 291 -14.63 -25.81 2.47
CA GLY A 291 -15.47 -26.73 1.70
C GLY A 291 -16.44 -26.07 0.70
N LYS A 292 -16.56 -24.72 0.69
CA LYS A 292 -17.40 -24.04 -0.31
C LYS A 292 -16.83 -24.18 -1.71
N SER A 293 -17.70 -24.43 -2.67
CA SER A 293 -17.36 -24.52 -4.10
C SER A 293 -17.42 -23.16 -4.78
N ILE A 294 -16.42 -22.87 -5.61
CA ILE A 294 -16.34 -21.65 -6.41
C ILE A 294 -16.23 -22.05 -7.89
N GLU A 295 -17.17 -21.62 -8.72
CA GLU A 295 -17.10 -21.74 -10.17
C GLU A 295 -16.31 -20.55 -10.73
N VAL A 296 -15.30 -20.84 -11.54
CA VAL A 296 -14.46 -19.83 -12.18
C VAL A 296 -15.02 -19.58 -13.58
N GLU A 297 -15.79 -18.51 -13.73
CA GLU A 297 -16.37 -18.11 -15.03
C GLU A 297 -15.36 -17.34 -15.88
N ASP A 298 -14.51 -16.53 -15.22
CA ASP A 298 -13.43 -15.76 -15.85
C ASP A 298 -12.15 -15.90 -15.04
N THR A 299 -11.11 -16.44 -15.66
CA THR A 299 -9.82 -16.66 -15.02
C THR A 299 -9.04 -15.37 -14.82
N SER A 300 -9.35 -14.28 -15.54
CA SER A 300 -8.70 -13.00 -15.38
C SER A 300 -9.13 -12.23 -14.12
N ASN A 301 -10.19 -12.71 -13.45
CA ASN A 301 -10.65 -12.20 -12.15
C ASN A 301 -10.22 -13.14 -11.00
N GLU A 302 -8.94 -13.40 -10.90
CA GLU A 302 -8.30 -14.35 -9.98
C GLU A 302 -7.95 -13.76 -8.62
N GLY A 303 -7.85 -12.41 -8.51
CA GLY A 303 -7.44 -11.73 -7.28
C GLY A 303 -8.18 -12.20 -6.01
N PRO A 304 -9.52 -12.28 -6.03
CA PRO A 304 -10.27 -12.86 -4.91
C PRO A 304 -9.86 -14.30 -4.61
N LEU A 305 -9.60 -15.14 -5.62
CA LEU A 305 -9.28 -16.55 -5.45
C LEU A 305 -7.96 -16.77 -4.67
N VAL A 306 -6.99 -15.88 -4.87
CA VAL A 306 -5.71 -15.92 -4.14
C VAL A 306 -5.90 -15.59 -2.66
N LEU A 307 -6.86 -14.71 -2.33
CA LEU A 307 -7.08 -14.23 -0.95
C LEU A 307 -8.03 -15.11 -0.12
N VAL A 308 -8.92 -15.88 -0.77
CA VAL A 308 -9.93 -16.73 -0.10
C VAL A 308 -9.32 -17.59 1.00
N ASP A 309 -8.31 -18.39 0.66
CA ASP A 309 -7.70 -19.32 1.61
C ASP A 309 -6.86 -18.59 2.68
N ALA A 310 -6.26 -17.45 2.34
CA ALA A 310 -5.54 -16.62 3.31
C ALA A 310 -6.48 -15.97 4.35
N LEU A 311 -7.67 -15.53 3.93
CA LEU A 311 -8.72 -15.04 4.83
C LEU A 311 -9.20 -16.12 5.79
N LEU A 312 -9.44 -17.33 5.28
CA LEU A 312 -9.83 -18.48 6.11
C LEU A 312 -8.71 -18.86 7.08
N TYR A 313 -7.47 -18.90 6.62
CA TYR A 313 -6.31 -19.22 7.44
C TYR A 313 -6.06 -18.20 8.56
N ALA A 314 -6.40 -16.93 8.33
CA ALA A 314 -6.28 -15.85 9.31
C ALA A 314 -7.01 -16.15 10.64
N GLN A 315 -8.06 -16.97 10.62
CA GLN A 315 -8.82 -17.37 11.83
C GLN A 315 -7.93 -18.03 12.89
N ASN A 316 -6.89 -18.75 12.47
CA ASN A 316 -5.98 -19.46 13.37
C ASN A 316 -5.29 -18.54 14.38
N TYR A 317 -5.26 -17.22 14.09
CA TYR A 317 -4.63 -16.22 14.96
C TYR A 317 -5.60 -15.47 15.86
N TRP A 318 -6.91 -15.73 15.76
CA TRP A 318 -7.93 -15.00 16.53
C TRP A 318 -7.75 -13.48 16.44
N PRO A 319 -7.71 -12.90 15.23
CA PRO A 319 -7.32 -11.50 15.04
C PRO A 319 -8.23 -10.52 15.76
N LYS A 320 -7.71 -9.33 16.11
CA LYS A 320 -8.54 -8.18 16.54
C LYS A 320 -9.45 -7.76 15.39
N PHE A 321 -8.86 -7.61 14.23
CA PHE A 321 -9.51 -7.41 12.93
C PHE A 321 -8.55 -7.83 11.80
N ILE A 322 -9.10 -7.94 10.60
CA ILE A 322 -8.35 -8.29 9.39
C ILE A 322 -8.39 -7.11 8.41
N VAL A 323 -7.26 -6.78 7.81
CA VAL A 323 -7.17 -5.88 6.65
C VAL A 323 -6.52 -6.65 5.51
N ASP A 324 -7.17 -6.72 4.37
CA ASP A 324 -6.53 -7.21 3.15
C ASP A 324 -6.39 -6.11 2.10
N VAL A 325 -5.32 -6.19 1.33
CA VAL A 325 -4.93 -5.24 0.29
C VAL A 325 -4.67 -5.99 -1.01
N SER A 326 -5.28 -5.54 -2.09
CA SER A 326 -5.17 -6.20 -3.39
C SER A 326 -5.43 -5.27 -4.57
N THR A 327 -5.28 -5.79 -5.77
CA THR A 327 -5.56 -5.17 -7.06
C THR A 327 -6.68 -5.96 -7.73
N MET A 328 -7.95 -5.62 -7.45
CA MET A 328 -9.09 -6.46 -7.82
C MET A 328 -9.64 -6.17 -9.21
N SER A 329 -9.95 -4.92 -9.50
CA SER A 329 -10.77 -4.64 -10.67
C SER A 329 -10.34 -3.38 -11.44
N PRO A 330 -10.18 -3.50 -12.77
CA PRO A 330 -9.98 -2.34 -13.66
C PRO A 330 -11.09 -1.28 -13.54
N GLN A 331 -12.30 -1.67 -13.13
CA GLN A 331 -13.43 -0.76 -12.98
C GLN A 331 -13.19 0.31 -11.90
N MET A 332 -12.28 0.09 -10.96
CA MET A 332 -11.81 1.15 -10.05
C MET A 332 -11.17 2.30 -10.82
N LEU A 333 -10.40 2.01 -11.87
CA LEU A 333 -9.78 3.04 -12.71
C LEU A 333 -10.84 3.78 -13.56
N GLU A 334 -11.83 3.07 -14.07
CA GLU A 334 -12.92 3.66 -14.87
C GLU A 334 -13.81 4.59 -14.04
N GLY A 335 -14.10 4.21 -12.77
CA GLY A 335 -15.01 4.97 -11.92
C GLY A 335 -14.33 6.12 -11.17
N PHE A 336 -13.07 5.97 -10.76
CA PHE A 336 -12.40 6.91 -9.85
C PHE A 336 -11.06 7.45 -10.39
N GLY A 337 -10.63 7.02 -11.58
CA GLY A 337 -9.28 7.35 -12.05
C GLY A 337 -8.24 6.93 -11.01
N LYS A 338 -7.16 7.67 -10.87
CA LYS A 338 -6.08 7.43 -9.88
C LYS A 338 -6.27 8.19 -8.56
N SER A 339 -7.49 8.63 -8.27
CA SER A 339 -7.74 9.56 -7.16
C SER A 339 -7.67 8.93 -5.78
N CYS A 340 -8.24 7.73 -5.60
CA CYS A 340 -8.39 7.09 -4.29
C CYS A 340 -8.39 5.57 -4.38
N SER A 341 -7.98 4.90 -3.30
CA SER A 341 -8.18 3.44 -3.16
C SER A 341 -9.62 3.14 -2.75
N GLY A 342 -10.19 2.04 -3.27
CA GLY A 342 -11.50 1.54 -2.84
C GLY A 342 -11.41 0.87 -1.48
N VAL A 343 -12.40 1.09 -0.62
CA VAL A 343 -12.50 0.44 0.69
C VAL A 343 -13.86 -0.23 0.86
N PHE A 344 -13.84 -1.50 1.25
CA PHE A 344 -15.00 -2.26 1.66
C PHE A 344 -14.81 -2.75 3.09
N THR A 345 -15.84 -2.67 3.90
CA THR A 345 -15.76 -3.11 5.29
C THR A 345 -17.13 -3.44 5.88
N ASN A 346 -17.15 -4.36 6.82
CA ASN A 346 -18.30 -4.68 7.65
C ASN A 346 -18.31 -3.91 8.98
N SER A 347 -17.31 -3.03 9.22
CA SER A 347 -17.14 -2.29 10.48
C SER A 347 -17.06 -0.78 10.23
N GLU A 348 -17.99 -0.04 10.84
CA GLU A 348 -17.99 1.43 10.78
C GLU A 348 -16.77 2.02 11.48
N ALA A 349 -16.34 1.39 12.59
CA ALA A 349 -15.16 1.82 13.33
C ALA A 349 -13.88 1.74 12.49
N LEU A 350 -13.69 0.64 11.74
CA LEU A 350 -12.55 0.50 10.84
C LEU A 350 -12.60 1.52 9.69
N TRP A 351 -13.80 1.79 9.16
CA TRP A 351 -13.97 2.81 8.12
C TRP A 351 -13.52 4.19 8.61
N GLU A 352 -14.05 4.65 9.76
CA GLU A 352 -13.68 5.99 10.27
C GLU A 352 -12.19 6.11 10.60
N MET A 353 -11.57 5.06 11.14
CA MET A 353 -10.11 5.05 11.36
C MET A 353 -9.33 5.12 10.04
N MET A 354 -9.71 4.33 9.02
CA MET A 354 -9.04 4.33 7.72
C MET A 354 -9.20 5.68 7.01
N LYS A 355 -10.38 6.29 7.06
CA LYS A 355 -10.65 7.61 6.54
C LYS A 355 -9.77 8.68 7.22
N ASN A 356 -9.67 8.65 8.56
CA ASN A 356 -8.82 9.59 9.30
C ASN A 356 -7.33 9.41 8.96
N ALA A 357 -6.87 8.18 8.82
CA ALA A 357 -5.51 7.89 8.37
C ALA A 357 -5.24 8.45 6.96
N SER A 358 -6.20 8.31 6.05
CA SER A 358 -6.09 8.83 4.68
C SER A 358 -6.03 10.36 4.63
N ILE A 359 -6.82 11.04 5.47
CA ILE A 359 -6.78 12.51 5.61
C ILE A 359 -5.38 12.97 6.05
N HIS A 360 -4.80 12.28 7.03
CA HIS A 360 -3.47 12.61 7.54
C HIS A 360 -2.37 12.41 6.47
N THR A 361 -2.42 11.30 5.74
CA THR A 361 -1.38 10.94 4.77
C THR A 361 -1.54 11.60 3.41
N GLY A 362 -2.71 12.15 3.10
CA GLY A 362 -3.03 12.69 1.78
C GLY A 362 -3.26 11.63 0.71
N ASP A 363 -3.28 10.35 1.09
CA ASP A 363 -3.55 9.23 0.20
C ASP A 363 -5.01 8.79 0.34
N ARG A 364 -5.87 9.36 -0.49
CA ARG A 364 -7.33 9.24 -0.37
C ARG A 364 -7.83 7.82 -0.46
N VAL A 365 -8.88 7.55 0.32
CA VAL A 365 -9.68 6.32 0.26
C VAL A 365 -11.15 6.66 0.09
N TRP A 366 -11.91 5.76 -0.53
CA TRP A 366 -13.35 5.91 -0.69
C TRP A 366 -14.07 4.62 -0.37
N ARG A 367 -15.11 4.68 0.50
CA ARG A 367 -15.92 3.52 0.87
C ARG A 367 -16.90 3.18 -0.24
N LEU A 368 -16.87 1.93 -0.67
CA LEU A 368 -17.77 1.35 -1.65
C LEU A 368 -18.81 0.44 -0.99
N PRO A 369 -19.97 0.21 -1.63
CA PRO A 369 -21.05 -0.58 -1.04
C PRO A 369 -20.70 -2.06 -0.97
N LEU A 370 -21.00 -2.67 0.18
CA LEU A 370 -20.89 -4.11 0.46
C LEU A 370 -22.28 -4.69 0.73
N TRP A 371 -23.21 -4.51 -0.20
CA TRP A 371 -24.61 -4.89 -0.03
C TRP A 371 -24.89 -6.34 -0.44
N ASN A 372 -25.95 -6.93 0.11
CA ASN A 372 -26.41 -8.27 -0.27
C ASN A 372 -26.78 -8.36 -1.77
N TYR A 373 -27.15 -7.24 -2.38
CA TYR A 373 -27.36 -7.14 -3.82
C TYR A 373 -26.21 -7.75 -4.66
N PHE A 374 -24.95 -7.54 -4.27
CA PHE A 374 -23.80 -8.12 -4.94
C PHE A 374 -23.57 -9.58 -4.54
N SER A 375 -23.81 -9.93 -3.26
CA SER A 375 -23.71 -11.33 -2.82
C SER A 375 -24.74 -12.24 -3.49
N ASP A 376 -25.96 -11.75 -3.72
CA ASP A 376 -27.03 -12.51 -4.40
C ASP A 376 -26.69 -12.76 -5.88
N GLN A 377 -25.89 -11.87 -6.50
CA GLN A 377 -25.44 -12.06 -7.87
C GLN A 377 -24.40 -13.17 -8.01
N ILE A 378 -23.44 -13.24 -7.09
CA ILE A 378 -22.38 -14.27 -7.11
C ILE A 378 -22.84 -15.64 -6.59
N LYS A 379 -23.99 -15.70 -5.92
CA LYS A 379 -24.63 -16.94 -5.39
C LYS A 379 -25.77 -17.43 -6.25
N SER A 380 -25.82 -17.05 -7.49
CA SER A 380 -26.97 -17.30 -8.35
C SER A 380 -26.96 -18.67 -9.02
N SER A 381 -25.87 -19.44 -8.93
CA SER A 381 -25.76 -20.76 -9.51
C SER A 381 -26.60 -21.81 -8.74
N PRO A 382 -27.28 -22.71 -9.42
CA PRO A 382 -27.95 -23.84 -8.78
C PRO A 382 -27.00 -25.01 -8.47
N THR A 383 -25.77 -24.97 -8.94
CA THR A 383 -24.82 -26.11 -8.90
C THR A 383 -23.60 -25.91 -8.02
N VAL A 384 -23.26 -24.67 -7.70
CA VAL A 384 -22.11 -24.29 -6.87
C VAL A 384 -22.52 -23.24 -5.84
N ASP A 385 -21.73 -23.07 -4.80
CA ASP A 385 -22.04 -22.10 -3.75
C ASP A 385 -21.79 -20.66 -4.21
N ILE A 386 -20.74 -20.43 -5.00
CA ILE A 386 -20.28 -19.09 -5.40
C ILE A 386 -19.73 -19.13 -6.83
N GLN A 387 -19.95 -18.04 -7.57
CA GLN A 387 -19.35 -17.75 -8.89
C GLN A 387 -18.40 -16.57 -8.77
N ASN A 388 -17.24 -16.59 -9.46
CA ASN A 388 -16.28 -15.50 -9.33
C ASN A 388 -16.69 -14.20 -10.04
N ILE A 389 -17.59 -14.29 -11.02
CA ILE A 389 -18.20 -13.13 -11.73
C ILE A 389 -19.66 -12.93 -11.31
N GLY A 390 -20.47 -14.01 -11.40
CA GLY A 390 -21.89 -13.97 -11.08
C GLY A 390 -22.73 -13.25 -12.14
N ARG A 391 -24.01 -13.06 -11.82
CA ARG A 391 -25.00 -12.43 -12.72
C ARG A 391 -24.81 -10.91 -12.79
N GLY A 392 -25.43 -10.33 -13.82
CA GLY A 392 -25.48 -8.88 -13.99
C GLY A 392 -24.22 -8.32 -14.64
N HIS A 393 -24.35 -7.12 -15.18
CA HIS A 393 -23.27 -6.41 -15.85
C HIS A 393 -22.78 -5.27 -14.99
N GLY A 394 -21.47 -5.14 -14.82
CA GLY A 394 -20.86 -4.10 -14.00
C GLY A 394 -20.85 -4.40 -12.49
N GLY A 395 -20.26 -3.48 -11.72
CA GLY A 395 -20.10 -3.61 -10.28
C GLY A 395 -19.07 -4.67 -9.85
N ASP A 396 -18.12 -5.01 -10.71
CA ASP A 396 -17.24 -6.17 -10.53
C ASP A 396 -16.34 -6.00 -9.31
N THR A 397 -15.85 -4.79 -9.00
CA THR A 397 -15.12 -4.55 -7.75
C THR A 397 -16.00 -4.81 -6.51
N CYS A 398 -17.30 -4.47 -6.55
CA CYS A 398 -18.23 -4.77 -5.44
C CYS A 398 -18.55 -6.27 -5.35
N LYS A 399 -18.65 -6.98 -6.50
CA LYS A 399 -18.85 -8.43 -6.54
C LYS A 399 -17.62 -9.18 -6.03
N SER A 400 -16.42 -8.73 -6.40
CA SER A 400 -15.16 -9.27 -5.87
C SER A 400 -15.05 -9.12 -4.36
N ALA A 401 -15.38 -7.94 -3.82
CA ALA A 401 -15.44 -7.71 -2.38
C ALA A 401 -16.54 -8.55 -1.70
N ALA A 402 -17.70 -8.74 -2.35
CA ALA A 402 -18.76 -9.61 -1.85
C ALA A 402 -18.33 -11.08 -1.83
N LEU A 403 -17.54 -11.52 -2.80
CA LEU A 403 -16.95 -12.87 -2.81
C LEU A 403 -16.02 -13.03 -1.61
N LEU A 404 -15.08 -12.10 -1.38
CA LEU A 404 -14.19 -12.15 -0.22
C LEU A 404 -14.96 -12.20 1.10
N ARG A 405 -16.03 -11.39 1.22
CA ARG A 405 -16.90 -11.36 2.42
C ARG A 405 -17.46 -12.75 2.79
N GLU A 406 -17.71 -13.62 1.81
CA GLU A 406 -18.22 -14.99 2.05
C GLU A 406 -17.20 -15.90 2.74
N PHE A 407 -15.93 -15.50 2.75
CA PHE A 407 -14.83 -16.24 3.35
C PHE A 407 -14.18 -15.51 4.53
N VAL A 408 -14.69 -14.29 4.84
CA VAL A 408 -14.25 -13.56 6.03
C VAL A 408 -14.74 -14.28 7.27
N PRO A 409 -13.86 -14.56 8.25
CA PRO A 409 -14.27 -15.12 9.54
C PRO A 409 -15.13 -14.13 10.35
N CYS A 410 -15.70 -14.60 11.46
CA CYS A 410 -16.37 -13.71 12.40
C CYS A 410 -15.39 -12.63 12.90
N GLY A 411 -15.81 -11.37 12.86
CA GLY A 411 -15.03 -10.22 13.31
C GLY A 411 -15.01 -9.07 12.30
N ASP A 412 -14.29 -8.03 12.68
CA ASP A 412 -14.14 -6.84 11.85
C ASP A 412 -13.16 -7.08 10.71
N TRP A 413 -13.54 -6.65 9.53
CA TRP A 413 -12.78 -6.81 8.31
C TRP A 413 -12.83 -5.56 7.45
N LEU A 414 -11.71 -5.25 6.80
CA LEU A 414 -11.56 -4.17 5.84
C LEU A 414 -10.73 -4.65 4.65
N HIS A 415 -11.28 -4.49 3.45
CA HIS A 415 -10.63 -4.75 2.18
C HIS A 415 -10.27 -3.45 1.47
N MET A 416 -9.07 -3.37 0.89
CA MET A 416 -8.60 -2.26 0.07
C MET A 416 -8.32 -2.71 -1.36
N ASP A 417 -9.10 -2.19 -2.30
CA ASP A 417 -8.81 -2.34 -3.74
C ASP A 417 -7.91 -1.18 -4.21
N THR A 418 -6.75 -1.51 -4.72
CA THR A 418 -5.69 -0.57 -5.09
C THR A 418 -5.34 -0.61 -6.58
N PHE A 419 -6.13 -1.29 -7.39
CA PHE A 419 -5.86 -1.46 -8.83
C PHE A 419 -5.60 -0.14 -9.53
N ASN A 420 -6.46 0.85 -9.30
CA ASN A 420 -6.39 2.16 -9.95
C ASN A 420 -5.23 3.04 -9.45
N VAL A 421 -4.72 2.79 -8.24
CA VAL A 421 -3.67 3.60 -7.61
C VAL A 421 -2.30 2.90 -7.58
N MET A 422 -2.17 1.68 -8.12
CA MET A 422 -0.89 0.97 -8.15
C MET A 422 0.17 1.68 -8.99
N THR A 423 -0.26 2.44 -10.02
CA THR A 423 0.63 3.22 -10.89
C THR A 423 0.37 4.72 -10.77
N THR A 424 1.39 5.54 -11.04
CA THR A 424 1.29 7.01 -11.14
C THR A 424 1.94 7.52 -12.42
N ASN A 425 1.37 8.60 -12.98
CA ASN A 425 1.97 9.36 -14.09
C ASN A 425 3.06 10.33 -13.60
N GLY A 426 3.15 10.58 -12.28
CA GLY A 426 4.10 11.53 -11.68
C GLY A 426 3.61 12.98 -11.67
N GLU A 427 2.37 13.25 -12.05
CA GLU A 427 1.77 14.58 -12.11
C GLU A 427 0.83 14.85 -10.93
N ASP A 428 -0.03 13.87 -10.58
CA ASP A 428 -1.04 14.02 -9.54
C ASP A 428 -0.43 14.25 -8.15
N TYR A 429 0.72 13.60 -7.91
CA TYR A 429 1.47 13.74 -6.65
C TYR A 429 2.93 14.09 -6.94
N PRO A 430 3.35 15.37 -6.78
CA PRO A 430 4.71 15.82 -7.10
C PRO A 430 5.83 15.06 -6.38
N TYR A 431 5.50 14.42 -5.25
CA TYR A 431 6.43 13.57 -4.49
C TYR A 431 6.50 12.12 -5.00
N LEU A 432 5.64 11.72 -5.95
CA LEU A 432 5.73 10.42 -6.63
C LEU A 432 6.22 10.62 -8.07
N ARG A 433 7.22 9.88 -8.46
CA ARG A 433 7.66 9.85 -9.86
C ARG A 433 6.86 8.83 -10.64
N ARG A 434 6.78 9.01 -11.97
CA ARG A 434 6.12 8.07 -12.88
C ARG A 434 6.59 6.63 -12.63
N GLY A 435 5.67 5.68 -12.57
CA GLY A 435 5.90 4.26 -12.33
C GLY A 435 4.97 3.70 -11.27
N MET A 436 5.42 2.71 -10.53
CA MET A 436 4.66 2.12 -9.43
C MET A 436 4.59 3.06 -8.23
N ALA A 437 3.41 3.20 -7.64
CA ALA A 437 3.13 4.24 -6.65
C ALA A 437 3.39 3.80 -5.20
N GLY A 438 3.28 2.50 -4.91
CA GLY A 438 3.39 1.97 -3.54
C GLY A 438 2.26 2.44 -2.60
N ARG A 439 1.11 2.84 -3.18
CA ARG A 439 -0.09 3.22 -2.43
C ARG A 439 -0.89 1.96 -2.07
N PRO A 440 -1.51 1.87 -0.89
CA PRO A 440 -1.64 2.88 0.16
C PRO A 440 -0.71 2.65 1.38
N THR A 441 0.55 2.29 1.19
CA THR A 441 1.48 1.90 2.27
C THR A 441 1.49 2.86 3.46
N ARG A 442 1.61 4.19 3.22
CA ARG A 442 1.64 5.19 4.32
C ARG A 442 0.32 5.24 5.09
N THR A 443 -0.79 5.13 4.38
CA THR A 443 -2.13 5.12 4.97
C THR A 443 -2.34 3.89 5.85
N LEU A 444 -1.86 2.72 5.41
CA LEU A 444 -1.91 1.49 6.22
C LEU A 444 -1.08 1.60 7.50
N ILE A 445 0.12 2.20 7.43
CA ILE A 445 0.96 2.45 8.62
C ILE A 445 0.27 3.40 9.58
N GLU A 446 -0.26 4.51 9.07
CA GLU A 446 -0.97 5.51 9.87
C GLU A 446 -2.23 4.95 10.52
N PHE A 447 -3.00 4.14 9.78
CA PHE A 447 -4.18 3.45 10.30
C PHE A 447 -3.85 2.58 11.53
N ILE A 448 -2.76 1.80 11.47
CA ILE A 448 -2.29 0.99 12.59
C ILE A 448 -1.80 1.87 13.75
N ALA A 449 -1.08 2.95 13.46
CA ALA A 449 -0.59 3.87 14.49
C ALA A 449 -1.74 4.56 15.24
N GLN A 450 -2.77 5.02 14.53
CA GLN A 450 -3.96 5.62 15.14
C GLN A 450 -4.75 4.61 15.99
N HIS A 451 -4.88 3.35 15.55
CA HIS A 451 -5.48 2.30 16.36
C HIS A 451 -4.78 2.13 17.71
N VAL A 452 -3.44 2.11 17.70
CA VAL A 452 -2.64 1.99 18.91
C VAL A 452 -2.83 3.19 19.86
N CYS A 453 -2.87 4.42 19.31
CA CYS A 453 -3.07 5.63 20.09
C CYS A 453 -4.46 5.66 20.76
N GLN A 454 -5.51 5.25 20.06
CA GLN A 454 -6.89 5.21 20.60
C GLN A 454 -7.02 4.18 21.72
N THR A 455 -6.42 2.99 21.58
CA THR A 455 -6.45 1.96 22.63
C THR A 455 -5.76 2.39 23.91
N LYS A 456 -4.63 3.13 23.81
CA LYS A 456 -3.95 3.71 24.99
C LYS A 456 -4.81 4.75 25.73
N GLN A 457 -5.54 5.60 25.00
CA GLN A 457 -6.42 6.61 25.60
C GLN A 457 -7.64 5.97 26.31
N CYS A 458 -8.23 4.90 25.75
CA CYS A 458 -9.29 4.14 26.39
C CYS A 458 -8.81 3.39 27.65
N GLY A 459 -7.61 2.83 27.63
CA GLY A 459 -7.03 2.11 28.78
C GLY A 459 -6.68 3.00 29.98
N GLN A 460 -6.51 4.32 29.77
CA GLN A 460 -6.24 5.30 30.84
C GLN A 460 -7.51 5.82 31.54
N LYS A 461 -8.69 5.63 30.99
CA LYS A 461 -9.96 5.91 31.68
C LYS A 461 -10.25 4.75 32.64
N LYS A 462 -9.84 4.87 33.91
CA LYS A 462 -10.31 3.98 34.98
C LYS A 462 -11.84 3.95 34.96
N PRO A 463 -12.47 2.76 35.04
CA PRO A 463 -13.92 2.71 35.21
C PRO A 463 -14.30 3.48 36.50
N PRO A 464 -15.43 4.18 36.56
CA PRO A 464 -15.89 4.80 37.79
C PRO A 464 -16.01 3.69 38.83
N ARG A 465 -15.39 3.92 39.99
CA ARG A 465 -15.57 3.04 41.15
C ARG A 465 -17.04 3.13 41.55
N CYS A 466 -17.77 2.02 41.39
CA CYS A 466 -19.02 1.80 42.11
C CYS A 466 -18.75 1.60 43.60
#